data_6b4ce105c2d91e4eeb59586b78b3209b
#
_entry.id   6b4ce105c2d91e4eeb59586b78b3209b
#
_cell.length_a   1.000
_cell.length_b   1.000
_cell.length_c   1.000
_cell.angle_alpha   90.00
_cell.angle_beta   90.00
_cell.angle_gamma   90.00
#
_symmetry.space_group_name_H-M   'P 1'
#
loop_
_entity.id
_entity.type
_entity.pdbx_description
1 polymer ?
#
loop_
_entity_poly.entity_id
_entity_poly.type
_entity_poly.pdbx_seq_one_letter_code
_entity_poly.pdbx_strand_id
1 'polypeptide(L)'
;MTRKQPQPSRPGQIRVMDLFAGAGGFSAGFSHYTPRSGVNPFTSVAAVEFDPAAASTYAANFGGAHVYPGDIAGFDPTPFKGEVDVIMGGPPCQGFSGLGKQNPDDPRNELWQEYVRVVARVHPKVFVIENVDRFLKSPQFEDLRTASQTPGHPLYDYTVVPALLNAADYGVPQARRRVIVICTRKDLGETLTHPEPTHAKHGHTGGVGAEGADTAVGSGSGSKPRTPLVDAPPTLPRWEPVSTVFERSARRPLLDRMPGPRGGEPALVDGVQGHHLTTDLHFGRSPEDLSRARYKAIPENGNRKDLRGVHYRVDRSGNIRLSTEGPEYKRLKGPEFYLSTESWDNHDSGSGDVMGRLRAHTPSVTIRTEFYKPEKGRYLHPTADRPITHYEAALIQGFPEDFKWYGTKIQIARQIGNAVPVGLGTALAGAIHTFLARHM
;
A
#
# COMPACT_ATOMS: atom_id res chain seq x y z
N MET A 1 28.44 10.92 15.15
CA MET A 1 28.57 9.46 14.94
C MET A 1 29.12 9.23 13.54
N THR A 2 30.34 8.74 13.41
CA THR A 2 30.97 8.43 12.11
C THR A 2 30.26 7.22 11.52
N ARG A 3 29.44 7.47 10.47
CA ARG A 3 28.79 6.41 9.71
C ARG A 3 29.83 5.55 8.99
N LYS A 4 29.70 4.22 9.10
CA LYS A 4 30.47 3.29 8.30
C LYS A 4 30.22 3.60 6.81
N GLN A 5 31.29 3.76 6.05
CA GLN A 5 31.22 3.84 4.59
C GLN A 5 30.51 2.60 4.02
N PRO A 6 29.80 2.75 2.88
CA PRO A 6 29.20 1.60 2.22
C PRO A 6 30.24 0.49 2.01
N GLN A 7 29.89 -0.74 2.36
CA GLN A 7 30.81 -1.87 2.11
C GLN A 7 30.96 -2.09 0.60
N PRO A 8 32.15 -2.51 0.13
CA PRO A 8 32.36 -2.80 -1.29
C PRO A 8 31.37 -3.88 -1.74
N SER A 9 30.74 -3.66 -2.90
CA SER A 9 29.76 -4.56 -3.49
C SER A 9 30.38 -5.90 -3.86
N ARG A 10 29.67 -6.99 -3.61
CA ARG A 10 30.00 -8.28 -4.24
C ARG A 10 29.67 -8.20 -5.74
N PRO A 11 30.43 -8.82 -6.63
CA PRO A 11 30.08 -8.88 -8.05
C PRO A 11 28.64 -9.42 -8.23
N GLY A 12 27.85 -8.76 -9.06
CA GLY A 12 26.46 -9.14 -9.32
C GLY A 12 25.41 -8.60 -8.31
N GLN A 13 25.79 -7.79 -7.32
CA GLN A 13 24.86 -7.14 -6.38
C GLN A 13 24.34 -5.81 -6.93
N ILE A 14 22.99 -5.63 -6.83
CA ILE A 14 22.30 -4.38 -7.16
C ILE A 14 22.09 -3.58 -5.86
N ARG A 15 22.65 -2.41 -5.79
CA ARG A 15 22.64 -1.54 -4.60
C ARG A 15 21.45 -0.60 -4.65
N VAL A 16 20.61 -0.65 -3.61
CA VAL A 16 19.32 0.05 -3.55
C VAL A 16 19.31 1.09 -2.44
N MET A 17 18.77 2.28 -2.75
CA MET A 17 18.47 3.34 -1.79
C MET A 17 16.97 3.57 -1.75
N ASP A 18 16.36 3.57 -0.55
CA ASP A 18 14.94 3.79 -0.32
C ASP A 18 14.70 5.17 0.33
N LEU A 19 14.10 6.09 -0.42
CA LEU A 19 13.79 7.45 0.03
C LEU A 19 12.31 7.54 0.41
N PHE A 20 12.01 8.21 1.53
CA PHE A 20 10.66 8.20 2.12
C PHE A 20 10.20 6.78 2.42
N ALA A 21 11.10 5.99 3.00
CA ALA A 21 11.03 4.55 3.05
C ALA A 21 9.80 4.01 3.83
N GLY A 22 9.22 4.83 4.72
CA GLY A 22 8.12 4.38 5.58
C GLY A 22 8.50 3.14 6.39
N ALA A 23 7.60 2.18 6.48
CA ALA A 23 7.89 0.87 7.07
C ALA A 23 8.70 -0.06 6.14
N GLY A 24 9.06 0.38 4.94
CA GLY A 24 9.82 -0.42 3.98
C GLY A 24 8.96 -1.29 3.06
N GLY A 25 7.83 -0.78 2.56
CA GLY A 25 6.99 -1.53 1.61
C GLY A 25 7.71 -1.90 0.32
N PHE A 26 8.46 -0.97 -0.28
CA PHE A 26 9.35 -1.24 -1.41
C PHE A 26 10.44 -2.24 -1.03
N SER A 27 11.16 -1.95 0.05
CA SER A 27 12.26 -2.79 0.53
C SER A 27 11.81 -4.22 0.85
N ALA A 28 10.59 -4.41 1.38
CA ALA A 28 10.00 -5.73 1.56
C ALA A 28 9.78 -6.44 0.22
N GLY A 29 9.26 -5.73 -0.79
CA GLY A 29 9.11 -6.30 -2.13
C GLY A 29 10.43 -6.73 -2.75
N PHE A 30 11.47 -5.91 -2.63
CA PHE A 30 12.80 -6.20 -3.13
C PHE A 30 13.46 -7.36 -2.35
N SER A 31 13.27 -7.42 -1.03
CA SER A 31 13.80 -8.52 -0.21
C SER A 31 13.12 -9.86 -0.45
N HIS A 32 11.83 -9.85 -0.83
CA HIS A 32 11.07 -11.05 -1.17
C HIS A 32 11.29 -11.53 -2.62
N TYR A 33 11.89 -10.71 -3.45
CA TYR A 33 12.20 -11.13 -4.80
C TYR A 33 13.23 -12.26 -4.81
N THR A 34 12.86 -13.38 -5.41
CA THR A 34 13.73 -14.55 -5.55
C THR A 34 13.86 -14.89 -7.03
N PRO A 35 15.01 -14.60 -7.67
CA PRO A 35 15.26 -15.00 -9.04
C PRO A 35 15.45 -16.52 -9.16
N ARG A 36 15.48 -17.03 -10.37
CA ARG A 36 15.72 -18.49 -10.63
C ARG A 36 17.03 -19.01 -10.03
N SER A 37 18.01 -18.16 -9.82
CA SER A 37 19.28 -18.51 -9.14
C SER A 37 19.11 -18.80 -7.64
N GLY A 38 17.97 -18.48 -7.05
CA GLY A 38 17.70 -18.63 -5.61
C GLY A 38 18.36 -17.59 -4.70
N VAL A 39 19.22 -16.73 -5.23
CA VAL A 39 19.93 -15.71 -4.45
C VAL A 39 19.37 -14.33 -4.78
N ASN A 40 18.90 -13.60 -3.76
CA ASN A 40 18.42 -12.23 -3.94
C ASN A 40 19.58 -11.30 -4.35
N PRO A 41 19.48 -10.61 -5.50
CA PRO A 41 20.55 -9.76 -6.00
C PRO A 41 20.59 -8.38 -5.33
N PHE A 42 19.56 -7.98 -4.55
CA PHE A 42 19.44 -6.64 -4.02
C PHE A 42 20.09 -6.49 -2.64
N THR A 43 20.76 -5.36 -2.43
CA THR A 43 21.32 -4.95 -1.14
C THR A 43 20.91 -3.52 -0.85
N SER A 44 20.20 -3.30 0.27
CA SER A 44 19.88 -1.95 0.74
C SER A 44 21.16 -1.30 1.26
N VAL A 45 21.50 -0.11 0.74
CA VAL A 45 22.68 0.67 1.15
C VAL A 45 22.34 1.94 1.89
N ALA A 46 21.12 2.45 1.70
CA ALA A 46 20.58 3.56 2.47
C ALA A 46 19.05 3.54 2.48
N ALA A 47 18.47 3.97 3.60
CA ALA A 47 17.05 4.27 3.70
C ALA A 47 16.88 5.59 4.47
N VAL A 48 16.01 6.47 3.96
CA VAL A 48 15.73 7.78 4.56
C VAL A 48 14.27 7.82 4.97
N GLU A 49 14.01 8.02 6.27
CA GLU A 49 12.65 8.10 6.81
C GLU A 49 12.56 9.11 7.94
N PHE A 50 11.59 10.02 7.85
CA PHE A 50 11.40 11.11 8.81
C PHE A 50 10.70 10.67 10.11
N ASP A 51 9.67 9.79 10.00
CA ASP A 51 8.92 9.31 11.18
C ASP A 51 9.76 8.30 11.96
N PRO A 52 10.10 8.59 13.23
CA PRO A 52 10.96 7.70 14.02
C PRO A 52 10.38 6.29 14.21
N ALA A 53 9.06 6.14 14.30
CA ALA A 53 8.44 4.83 14.45
C ALA A 53 8.54 4.02 13.14
N ALA A 54 8.36 4.67 11.99
CA ALA A 54 8.54 4.02 10.70
C ALA A 54 10.00 3.67 10.44
N ALA A 55 10.95 4.56 10.75
CA ALA A 55 12.38 4.30 10.66
C ALA A 55 12.80 3.11 11.54
N SER A 56 12.25 3.01 12.75
CA SER A 56 12.51 1.86 13.66
C SER A 56 11.91 0.57 13.12
N THR A 57 10.71 0.62 12.54
CA THR A 57 10.10 -0.52 11.85
C THR A 57 10.99 -0.97 10.68
N TYR A 58 11.45 -0.05 9.86
CA TYR A 58 12.38 -0.34 8.77
C TYR A 58 13.66 -1.01 9.29
N ALA A 59 14.31 -0.39 10.27
CA ALA A 59 15.56 -0.89 10.85
C ALA A 59 15.41 -2.31 11.43
N ALA A 60 14.29 -2.62 12.08
CA ALA A 60 14.03 -3.92 12.67
C ALA A 60 13.87 -5.06 11.65
N ASN A 61 13.48 -4.74 10.42
CA ASN A 61 13.24 -5.74 9.37
C ASN A 61 14.37 -5.82 8.34
N PHE A 62 15.12 -4.72 8.13
CA PHE A 62 16.13 -4.63 7.06
C PHE A 62 17.53 -4.26 7.58
N GLY A 63 17.69 -4.06 8.90
CA GLY A 63 18.92 -3.61 9.52
C GLY A 63 19.00 -2.08 9.63
N GLY A 64 19.47 -1.59 10.77
CA GLY A 64 19.47 -0.16 11.09
C GLY A 64 20.73 0.59 10.65
N ALA A 65 21.82 -0.11 10.36
CA ALA A 65 23.13 0.52 10.07
C ALA A 65 23.13 1.48 8.87
N HIS A 66 22.17 1.30 7.94
CA HIS A 66 22.01 2.10 6.73
C HIS A 66 20.79 3.03 6.77
N VAL A 67 20.05 3.08 7.89
CA VAL A 67 18.87 3.95 8.05
C VAL A 67 19.29 5.35 8.48
N TYR A 68 18.73 6.36 7.82
CA TYR A 68 18.76 7.75 8.24
C TYR A 68 17.39 8.14 8.82
N PRO A 69 17.25 8.16 10.15
CA PRO A 69 15.99 8.53 10.80
C PRO A 69 15.91 10.05 10.94
N GLY A 70 15.49 10.73 9.89
CA GLY A 70 15.44 12.20 9.88
C GLY A 70 14.98 12.80 8.56
N ASP A 71 14.96 14.12 8.55
CA ASP A 71 14.55 14.88 7.38
C ASP A 71 15.54 14.68 6.21
N ILE A 72 14.98 14.37 5.03
CA ILE A 72 15.75 14.19 3.80
C ILE A 72 16.57 15.44 3.44
N ALA A 73 16.13 16.65 3.83
CA ALA A 73 16.90 17.89 3.64
C ALA A 73 18.25 17.85 4.36
N GLY A 74 18.32 17.16 5.51
CA GLY A 74 19.57 16.96 6.25
C GLY A 74 20.38 15.73 5.81
N PHE A 75 19.90 14.95 4.85
CA PHE A 75 20.60 13.78 4.35
C PHE A 75 21.71 14.17 3.34
N ASP A 76 22.95 13.79 3.62
CA ASP A 76 24.07 13.96 2.67
C ASP A 76 24.17 12.77 1.72
N PRO A 77 23.80 12.91 0.43
CA PRO A 77 23.90 11.85 -0.56
C PRO A 77 25.31 11.73 -1.19
N THR A 78 26.24 12.63 -0.85
CA THR A 78 27.55 12.69 -1.48
C THR A 78 28.35 11.38 -1.40
N PRO A 79 28.37 10.64 -0.26
CA PRO A 79 29.07 9.38 -0.16
C PRO A 79 28.54 8.27 -1.07
N PHE A 80 27.35 8.44 -1.63
CA PHE A 80 26.66 7.45 -2.44
C PHE A 80 26.77 7.70 -3.96
N LYS A 81 27.51 8.73 -4.37
CA LYS A 81 27.70 9.06 -5.79
C LYS A 81 28.36 7.90 -6.54
N GLY A 82 27.65 7.35 -7.53
CA GLY A 82 28.10 6.19 -8.32
C GLY A 82 28.07 4.86 -7.57
N GLU A 83 27.59 4.86 -6.31
CA GLU A 83 27.58 3.71 -5.42
C GLU A 83 26.17 3.09 -5.27
N VAL A 84 25.18 3.58 -5.99
CA VAL A 84 23.80 3.12 -5.94
C VAL A 84 23.30 2.85 -7.35
N ASP A 85 22.77 1.67 -7.58
CA ASP A 85 22.22 1.31 -8.89
C ASP A 85 20.75 1.75 -9.01
N VAL A 86 19.98 1.64 -7.92
CA VAL A 86 18.54 1.93 -7.90
C VAL A 86 18.19 2.86 -6.74
N ILE A 87 17.50 3.95 -7.03
CA ILE A 87 16.78 4.74 -6.02
C ILE A 87 15.29 4.48 -6.19
N MET A 88 14.59 4.18 -5.11
CA MET A 88 13.13 4.09 -5.06
C MET A 88 12.56 5.00 -3.99
N GLY A 89 11.33 5.47 -4.17
CA GLY A 89 10.68 6.28 -3.15
C GLY A 89 9.30 6.77 -3.53
N GLY A 90 8.55 7.17 -2.51
CA GLY A 90 7.22 7.76 -2.62
C GLY A 90 7.17 9.15 -2.01
N PRO A 91 7.71 10.19 -2.66
CA PRO A 91 7.67 11.54 -2.11
C PRO A 91 6.22 11.98 -1.90
N PRO A 92 5.88 12.61 -0.75
CA PRO A 92 4.51 12.96 -0.43
C PRO A 92 3.94 14.01 -1.41
N CYS A 93 2.74 13.74 -1.93
CA CYS A 93 2.00 14.58 -2.88
C CYS A 93 0.72 15.12 -2.24
N GLN A 94 0.80 15.72 -1.06
CA GLN A 94 -0.39 16.10 -0.30
C GLN A 94 -0.98 17.49 -0.66
N GLY A 95 -0.27 18.34 -1.37
CA GLY A 95 -0.79 19.63 -1.88
C GLY A 95 -1.91 19.46 -2.92
N PHE A 96 -2.08 18.25 -3.48
CA PHE A 96 -3.03 17.94 -4.56
C PHE A 96 -4.06 16.86 -4.21
N SER A 97 -4.09 16.37 -2.96
CA SER A 97 -5.16 15.45 -2.55
C SER A 97 -6.49 16.19 -2.55
N GLY A 98 -7.51 15.63 -3.24
CA GLY A 98 -8.82 16.29 -3.44
C GLY A 98 -9.67 16.51 -2.18
N LEU A 99 -9.08 16.36 -1.01
CA LEU A 99 -9.67 16.63 0.30
C LEU A 99 -8.97 17.82 1.03
N GLY A 100 -7.94 18.44 0.42
CA GLY A 100 -7.23 19.59 0.96
C GLY A 100 -7.32 20.83 0.05
N LYS A 101 -7.19 22.02 0.61
CA LYS A 101 -6.99 23.26 -0.16
C LYS A 101 -5.67 23.13 -0.92
N GLN A 102 -5.70 23.33 -2.25
CA GLN A 102 -4.48 23.42 -3.06
C GLN A 102 -3.68 24.62 -2.55
N ASN A 103 -2.54 24.37 -1.93
CA ASN A 103 -1.64 25.41 -1.46
C ASN A 103 -0.31 25.28 -2.22
N PRO A 104 0.02 26.21 -3.15
CA PRO A 104 1.30 26.22 -3.84
C PRO A 104 2.51 26.33 -2.91
N ASP A 105 2.34 26.99 -1.76
CA ASP A 105 3.38 27.21 -0.76
C ASP A 105 3.44 26.10 0.31
N ASP A 106 2.88 24.92 0.03
CA ASP A 106 2.94 23.79 0.96
C ASP A 106 4.40 23.32 1.10
N PRO A 107 4.99 23.31 2.31
CA PRO A 107 6.37 22.88 2.54
C PRO A 107 6.68 21.45 1.99
N ARG A 108 5.64 20.65 1.77
CA ARG A 108 5.78 19.31 1.19
C ARG A 108 6.11 19.31 -0.30
N ASN A 109 5.95 20.46 -1.00
CA ASN A 109 6.44 20.63 -2.37
C ASN A 109 7.97 20.65 -2.41
N GLU A 110 8.61 21.09 -1.31
CA GLU A 110 10.07 21.07 -1.16
C GLU A 110 10.61 19.63 -1.08
N LEU A 111 9.83 18.67 -0.55
CA LEU A 111 10.25 17.27 -0.45
C LEU A 111 10.44 16.61 -1.83
N TRP A 112 9.70 17.04 -2.84
CA TRP A 112 9.94 16.65 -4.21
C TRP A 112 11.33 17.12 -4.71
N GLN A 113 11.69 18.36 -4.43
CA GLN A 113 12.99 18.93 -4.80
C GLN A 113 14.14 18.19 -4.09
N GLU A 114 13.93 17.78 -2.84
CA GLU A 114 14.90 16.98 -2.10
C GLU A 114 15.08 15.59 -2.71
N TYR A 115 14.01 14.94 -3.18
CA TYR A 115 14.11 13.70 -3.93
C TYR A 115 14.99 13.89 -5.19
N VAL A 116 14.70 14.93 -5.97
CA VAL A 116 15.47 15.26 -7.18
C VAL A 116 16.93 15.58 -6.84
N ARG A 117 17.20 16.31 -5.75
CA ARG A 117 18.55 16.61 -5.27
C ARG A 117 19.35 15.32 -5.00
N VAL A 118 18.75 14.36 -4.32
CA VAL A 118 19.40 13.07 -4.03
C VAL A 118 19.67 12.30 -5.32
N VAL A 119 18.69 12.18 -6.22
CA VAL A 119 18.86 11.51 -7.52
C VAL A 119 19.97 12.16 -8.34
N ALA A 120 19.98 13.50 -8.44
CA ALA A 120 21.00 14.25 -9.18
C ALA A 120 22.42 14.03 -8.61
N ARG A 121 22.54 13.93 -7.29
CA ARG A 121 23.86 13.76 -6.63
C ARG A 121 24.37 12.32 -6.70
N VAL A 122 23.49 11.34 -6.52
CA VAL A 122 23.81 9.91 -6.53
C VAL A 122 24.02 9.38 -7.94
N HIS A 123 23.21 9.85 -8.90
CA HIS A 123 23.22 9.47 -10.31
C HIS A 123 23.02 7.96 -10.55
N PRO A 124 21.93 7.36 -10.03
CA PRO A 124 21.66 5.93 -10.14
C PRO A 124 21.43 5.49 -11.59
N LYS A 125 21.54 4.19 -11.89
CA LYS A 125 21.15 3.61 -13.18
C LYS A 125 19.64 3.70 -13.43
N VAL A 126 18.84 3.47 -12.38
CA VAL A 126 17.38 3.52 -12.39
C VAL A 126 16.88 4.26 -11.15
N PHE A 127 15.84 5.08 -11.31
CA PHE A 127 15.08 5.50 -10.15
C PHE A 127 13.58 5.32 -10.37
N VAL A 128 12.86 5.04 -9.28
CA VAL A 128 11.42 4.73 -9.29
C VAL A 128 10.69 5.65 -8.33
N ILE A 129 9.64 6.30 -8.83
CA ILE A 129 8.75 7.14 -8.04
C ILE A 129 7.40 6.46 -7.94
N GLU A 130 6.91 6.22 -6.71
CA GLU A 130 5.53 5.80 -6.46
C GLU A 130 4.71 7.00 -6.00
N ASN A 131 3.48 7.11 -6.52
CA ASN A 131 2.56 8.14 -6.05
C ASN A 131 1.09 7.77 -6.36
N VAL A 132 0.17 8.62 -5.90
CA VAL A 132 -1.25 8.51 -6.24
C VAL A 132 -1.50 8.89 -7.71
N ASP A 133 -2.62 8.42 -8.27
CA ASP A 133 -2.99 8.63 -9.69
C ASP A 133 -3.01 10.12 -10.11
N ARG A 134 -3.37 11.03 -9.21
CA ARG A 134 -3.35 12.47 -9.48
C ARG A 134 -1.96 13.06 -9.72
N PHE A 135 -0.91 12.37 -9.33
CA PHE A 135 0.47 12.82 -9.56
C PHE A 135 0.74 13.09 -11.03
N LEU A 136 0.19 12.31 -11.96
CA LEU A 136 0.35 12.55 -13.41
C LEU A 136 -0.18 13.90 -13.91
N LYS A 137 -1.02 14.57 -13.11
CA LYS A 137 -1.57 15.89 -13.40
C LYS A 137 -0.99 16.99 -12.50
N SER A 138 0.06 16.67 -11.76
CA SER A 138 0.69 17.61 -10.81
C SER A 138 1.79 18.42 -11.49
N PRO A 139 2.08 19.63 -10.99
CA PRO A 139 3.23 20.40 -11.41
C PRO A 139 4.54 19.62 -11.26
N GLN A 140 4.70 18.82 -10.20
CA GLN A 140 5.91 18.04 -9.95
C GLN A 140 6.18 16.99 -11.04
N PHE A 141 5.13 16.38 -11.59
CA PHE A 141 5.29 15.47 -12.71
C PHE A 141 5.67 16.23 -13.99
N GLU A 142 5.10 17.40 -14.22
CA GLU A 142 5.46 18.26 -15.35
C GLU A 142 6.91 18.77 -15.21
N ASP A 143 7.34 19.14 -14.01
CA ASP A 143 8.73 19.51 -13.71
C ASP A 143 9.69 18.36 -14.02
N LEU A 144 9.36 17.12 -13.61
CA LEU A 144 10.15 15.92 -13.92
C LEU A 144 10.29 15.74 -15.44
N ARG A 145 9.18 15.85 -16.16
CA ARG A 145 9.13 15.69 -17.62
C ARG A 145 9.96 16.76 -18.32
N THR A 146 9.81 18.00 -17.93
CA THR A 146 10.58 19.14 -18.47
C THR A 146 12.07 18.99 -18.14
N ALA A 147 12.41 18.66 -16.91
CA ALA A 147 13.79 18.45 -16.47
C ALA A 147 14.49 17.35 -17.28
N SER A 148 13.81 16.25 -17.60
CA SER A 148 14.36 15.15 -18.41
C SER A 148 14.56 15.49 -19.89
N GLN A 149 13.99 16.62 -20.35
CA GLN A 149 14.10 17.13 -21.72
C GLN A 149 15.01 18.36 -21.85
N THR A 150 15.42 18.96 -20.72
CA THR A 150 16.20 20.20 -20.69
C THR A 150 17.71 19.88 -20.65
N PRO A 151 18.46 20.16 -21.73
CA PRO A 151 19.90 19.97 -21.72
C PRO A 151 20.58 20.73 -20.58
N GLY A 152 21.52 20.06 -19.92
CA GLY A 152 22.25 20.62 -18.75
C GLY A 152 21.54 20.45 -17.42
N HIS A 153 20.27 20.05 -17.39
CA HIS A 153 19.61 19.67 -16.15
C HIS A 153 20.08 18.28 -15.69
N PRO A 154 20.30 18.04 -14.37
CA PRO A 154 20.79 16.74 -13.87
C PRO A 154 19.91 15.53 -14.25
N LEU A 155 18.62 15.74 -14.47
CA LEU A 155 17.69 14.68 -14.89
C LEU A 155 17.62 14.51 -16.42
N TYR A 156 18.32 15.34 -17.20
CA TYR A 156 18.40 15.19 -18.65
C TYR A 156 18.93 13.83 -19.09
N ASP A 157 19.77 13.22 -18.26
CA ASP A 157 20.35 11.89 -18.52
C ASP A 157 19.37 10.73 -18.36
N TYR A 158 18.08 11.01 -18.05
CA TYR A 158 17.09 9.96 -17.81
C TYR A 158 15.94 9.99 -18.82
N THR A 159 15.48 8.80 -19.21
CA THR A 159 14.16 8.60 -19.81
C THR A 159 13.12 8.54 -18.70
N VAL A 160 11.87 8.92 -18.98
CA VAL A 160 10.77 8.95 -17.99
C VAL A 160 9.59 8.15 -18.52
N VAL A 161 9.24 7.06 -17.88
CA VAL A 161 8.16 6.16 -18.28
C VAL A 161 7.13 6.05 -17.14
N PRO A 162 6.01 6.78 -17.20
CA PRO A 162 4.93 6.65 -16.22
C PRO A 162 3.95 5.54 -16.58
N ALA A 163 3.42 4.85 -15.59
CA ALA A 163 2.24 4.00 -15.73
C ALA A 163 1.37 4.02 -14.48
N LEU A 164 0.09 3.73 -14.66
CA LEU A 164 -0.85 3.55 -13.56
C LEU A 164 -1.05 2.04 -13.34
N LEU A 165 -0.44 1.51 -12.29
CA LEU A 165 -0.48 0.09 -11.95
C LEU A 165 -1.49 -0.18 -10.84
N ASN A 166 -2.08 -1.39 -10.85
CA ASN A 166 -2.96 -1.85 -9.80
C ASN A 166 -2.29 -3.01 -9.05
N ALA A 167 -2.14 -2.91 -7.75
CA ALA A 167 -1.49 -3.94 -6.93
C ALA A 167 -2.16 -5.32 -7.08
N ALA A 168 -3.47 -5.37 -7.35
CA ALA A 168 -4.18 -6.62 -7.60
C ALA A 168 -3.66 -7.38 -8.84
N ASP A 169 -3.10 -6.68 -9.83
CA ASP A 169 -2.50 -7.29 -11.03
C ASP A 169 -1.19 -8.03 -10.71
N TYR A 170 -0.68 -7.89 -9.49
CA TYR A 170 0.57 -8.49 -9.01
C TYR A 170 0.36 -9.39 -7.79
N GLY A 171 -0.83 -9.99 -7.66
CA GLY A 171 -1.15 -10.97 -6.62
C GLY A 171 -1.38 -10.38 -5.22
N VAL A 172 -1.57 -9.07 -5.11
CA VAL A 172 -1.93 -8.44 -3.83
C VAL A 172 -3.45 -8.50 -3.64
N PRO A 173 -3.99 -8.95 -2.50
CA PRO A 173 -5.44 -9.00 -2.27
C PRO A 173 -6.04 -7.61 -2.00
N GLN A 174 -5.60 -6.61 -2.78
CA GLN A 174 -6.01 -5.21 -2.67
C GLN A 174 -6.02 -4.51 -4.04
N ALA A 175 -7.17 -3.95 -4.41
CA ALA A 175 -7.29 -3.06 -5.56
C ALA A 175 -6.78 -1.65 -5.20
N ARG A 176 -5.44 -1.47 -5.28
CA ARG A 176 -4.74 -0.22 -4.99
C ARG A 176 -4.02 0.26 -6.24
N ARG A 177 -4.55 1.31 -6.83
CA ARG A 177 -3.94 1.94 -8.01
C ARG A 177 -2.88 2.95 -7.59
N ARG A 178 -1.73 2.89 -8.25
CA ARG A 178 -0.60 3.81 -8.02
C ARG A 178 0.09 4.15 -9.32
N VAL A 179 0.47 5.40 -9.45
CA VAL A 179 1.41 5.80 -10.48
C VAL A 179 2.79 5.30 -10.09
N ILE A 180 3.41 4.59 -11.00
CA ILE A 180 4.82 4.23 -10.93
C ILE A 180 5.51 4.91 -12.09
N VAL A 181 6.47 5.77 -11.80
CA VAL A 181 7.32 6.39 -12.81
C VAL A 181 8.68 5.72 -12.75
N ILE A 182 9.07 5.05 -13.82
CA ILE A 182 10.40 4.45 -13.97
C ILE A 182 11.25 5.42 -14.78
N CYS A 183 12.41 5.77 -14.23
CA CYS A 183 13.37 6.61 -14.90
C CYS A 183 14.67 5.84 -15.09
N THR A 184 15.11 5.70 -16.35
CA THR A 184 16.28 4.91 -16.73
C THR A 184 17.35 5.82 -17.30
N ARG A 185 18.59 5.65 -16.85
CA ARG A 185 19.73 6.44 -17.35
C ARG A 185 20.02 6.10 -18.81
N LYS A 186 20.11 7.12 -19.67
CA LYS A 186 20.19 7.00 -21.12
C LYS A 186 21.46 6.31 -21.63
N ASP A 187 22.55 6.38 -20.88
CA ASP A 187 23.83 5.71 -21.23
C ASP A 187 23.76 4.19 -21.22
N LEU A 188 22.69 3.62 -20.64
CA LEU A 188 22.43 2.17 -20.71
C LEU A 188 21.94 1.71 -22.09
N GLY A 189 21.58 2.63 -22.98
CA GLY A 189 21.16 2.32 -24.37
C GLY A 189 19.74 1.75 -24.50
N GLU A 190 19.15 1.27 -23.42
CA GLU A 190 17.80 0.72 -23.34
C GLU A 190 16.98 1.45 -22.26
N THR A 191 15.66 1.40 -22.38
CA THR A 191 14.74 1.96 -21.39
C THR A 191 14.02 0.84 -20.68
N LEU A 192 14.06 0.82 -19.35
CA LEU A 192 13.31 -0.12 -18.54
C LEU A 192 11.81 0.17 -18.63
N THR A 193 11.01 -0.86 -18.91
CA THR A 193 9.55 -0.81 -18.93
C THR A 193 8.96 -1.37 -17.62
N HIS A 194 7.67 -1.13 -17.42
CA HIS A 194 6.93 -1.66 -16.26
C HIS A 194 6.82 -3.18 -16.31
N PRO A 195 6.71 -3.86 -15.14
CA PRO A 195 6.49 -5.29 -15.09
C PRO A 195 5.14 -5.67 -15.71
N GLU A 196 5.11 -6.81 -16.42
CA GLU A 196 3.87 -7.38 -16.91
C GLU A 196 2.99 -7.85 -15.74
N PRO A 197 1.65 -7.72 -15.85
CA PRO A 197 0.72 -8.27 -14.87
C PRO A 197 0.91 -9.78 -14.69
N THR A 198 0.82 -10.26 -13.46
CA THR A 198 0.84 -11.68 -13.10
C THR A 198 -0.56 -12.22 -12.81
N HIS A 199 -1.55 -11.36 -12.60
CA HIS A 199 -2.94 -11.67 -12.29
C HIS A 199 -3.89 -10.77 -13.08
N ALA A 200 -5.14 -11.20 -13.27
CA ALA A 200 -6.16 -10.45 -14.00
C ALA A 200 -7.54 -10.52 -13.30
N LYS A 201 -8.34 -9.47 -13.45
CA LYS A 201 -9.67 -9.39 -12.83
C LYS A 201 -10.60 -10.55 -13.19
N HIS A 202 -10.56 -11.00 -14.44
CA HIS A 202 -11.46 -12.04 -14.98
C HIS A 202 -10.74 -13.30 -15.48
N GLY A 203 -9.46 -13.48 -15.15
CA GLY A 203 -8.69 -14.61 -15.66
C GLY A 203 -8.56 -14.57 -17.20
N HIS A 204 -8.17 -13.43 -17.75
CA HIS A 204 -8.13 -13.21 -19.20
C HIS A 204 -6.82 -13.69 -19.82
N THR A 205 -6.93 -14.22 -21.04
CA THR A 205 -5.82 -14.46 -21.96
C THR A 205 -5.15 -13.13 -22.31
N GLY A 206 -3.82 -13.04 -22.14
CA GLY A 206 -3.07 -11.84 -22.42
C GLY A 206 -3.25 -11.32 -23.86
N GLY A 207 -3.79 -10.13 -23.96
CA GLY A 207 -3.78 -9.30 -25.16
C GLY A 207 -3.63 -7.86 -24.70
N VAL A 208 -2.57 -7.21 -25.11
CA VAL A 208 -2.36 -5.76 -24.91
C VAL A 208 -3.48 -5.03 -25.66
N GLY A 209 -4.47 -4.55 -24.91
CA GLY A 209 -5.59 -3.78 -25.45
C GLY A 209 -5.91 -2.61 -24.55
N ALA A 210 -5.72 -1.42 -25.09
CA ALA A 210 -6.11 -0.16 -24.46
C ALA A 210 -7.59 -0.18 -24.03
N GLU A 211 -7.87 0.21 -22.77
CA GLU A 211 -9.22 0.46 -22.29
C GLU A 211 -9.83 1.68 -23.00
N GLY A 212 -10.86 1.42 -23.76
CA GLY A 212 -11.75 2.44 -24.34
C GLY A 212 -13.19 1.94 -24.37
N ALA A 213 -14.04 2.61 -23.59
CA ALA A 213 -15.49 2.76 -23.71
C ALA A 213 -16.38 1.53 -23.87
N ASP A 214 -17.14 1.23 -22.81
CA ASP A 214 -18.43 0.53 -22.86
C ASP A 214 -19.44 1.30 -23.70
N THR A 215 -19.89 0.72 -24.82
CA THR A 215 -21.25 0.96 -25.38
C THR A 215 -21.76 -0.27 -26.13
N ALA A 216 -22.83 -0.82 -25.58
CA ALA A 216 -24.03 -1.46 -26.14
C ALA A 216 -24.03 -2.20 -27.50
N VAL A 217 -24.46 -3.47 -27.39
CA VAL A 217 -25.50 -4.22 -28.18
C VAL A 217 -25.40 -4.28 -29.69
N GLY A 218 -25.21 -5.49 -30.21
CA GLY A 218 -25.47 -5.86 -31.59
C GLY A 218 -25.50 -7.37 -31.79
N SER A 219 -26.68 -7.96 -31.91
CA SER A 219 -26.94 -9.36 -32.26
C SER A 219 -26.54 -9.66 -33.73
N GLY A 220 -25.82 -10.76 -33.94
CA GLY A 220 -25.53 -11.25 -35.29
C GLY A 220 -25.02 -12.70 -35.25
N SER A 221 -25.88 -13.66 -35.60
CA SER A 221 -25.57 -15.07 -35.76
C SER A 221 -24.77 -15.31 -37.05
N GLY A 222 -23.68 -16.06 -36.97
CA GLY A 222 -22.95 -16.54 -38.14
C GLY A 222 -21.78 -17.41 -37.71
N SER A 223 -21.99 -18.75 -37.59
CA SER A 223 -20.96 -19.73 -37.30
C SER A 223 -20.06 -19.95 -38.51
N LYS A 224 -18.77 -19.61 -38.38
CA LYS A 224 -17.69 -20.13 -39.24
C LYS A 224 -16.84 -21.12 -38.44
N PRO A 225 -16.30 -22.19 -39.07
CA PRO A 225 -15.52 -23.21 -38.38
C PRO A 225 -14.21 -22.62 -37.83
N ARG A 226 -13.94 -22.80 -36.54
CA ARG A 226 -12.72 -22.39 -35.87
C ARG A 226 -11.59 -23.37 -36.21
N THR A 227 -10.57 -22.90 -36.88
CA THR A 227 -9.26 -23.56 -36.95
C THR A 227 -8.68 -23.64 -35.54
N PRO A 228 -8.04 -24.75 -35.09
CA PRO A 228 -7.39 -24.81 -33.80
C PRO A 228 -6.26 -23.78 -33.76
N LEU A 229 -6.34 -22.80 -32.88
CA LEU A 229 -5.24 -21.89 -32.57
C LEU A 229 -4.20 -22.69 -31.79
N VAL A 230 -3.05 -22.90 -32.40
CA VAL A 230 -1.82 -23.33 -31.75
C VAL A 230 -1.38 -22.17 -30.84
N ASP A 231 -1.15 -22.47 -29.55
CA ASP A 231 -0.67 -21.59 -28.51
C ASP A 231 -1.60 -20.41 -28.14
N ALA A 232 -2.68 -20.69 -27.41
CA ALA A 232 -3.34 -19.67 -26.61
C ALA A 232 -2.36 -19.16 -25.55
N PRO A 233 -2.17 -17.81 -25.40
CA PRO A 233 -1.30 -17.29 -24.36
C PRO A 233 -1.78 -17.78 -22.99
N PRO A 234 -0.86 -18.03 -22.02
CA PRO A 234 -1.21 -18.56 -20.73
C PRO A 234 -2.26 -17.67 -20.06
N THR A 235 -3.33 -18.28 -19.55
CA THR A 235 -4.37 -17.59 -18.80
C THR A 235 -3.77 -17.10 -17.48
N LEU A 236 -3.80 -15.79 -17.22
CA LEU A 236 -3.38 -15.25 -15.93
C LEU A 236 -4.34 -15.73 -14.83
N PRO A 237 -3.83 -16.07 -13.63
CA PRO A 237 -4.67 -16.32 -12.48
C PRO A 237 -5.55 -15.11 -12.17
N ARG A 238 -6.69 -15.36 -11.51
CA ARG A 238 -7.56 -14.28 -11.03
C ARG A 238 -6.89 -13.49 -9.91
N TRP A 239 -7.33 -12.24 -9.75
CA TRP A 239 -6.97 -11.42 -8.60
C TRP A 239 -7.23 -12.17 -7.29
N GLU A 240 -6.28 -12.06 -6.36
CA GLU A 240 -6.38 -12.65 -5.04
C GLU A 240 -7.54 -12.04 -4.25
N PRO A 241 -8.50 -12.84 -3.78
CA PRO A 241 -9.60 -12.36 -2.96
C PRO A 241 -9.13 -12.11 -1.53
N VAL A 242 -9.76 -11.17 -0.85
CA VAL A 242 -9.39 -10.85 0.54
C VAL A 242 -9.70 -11.97 1.53
N SER A 243 -10.54 -12.95 1.16
CA SER A 243 -10.81 -14.15 1.98
C SER A 243 -9.53 -14.91 2.35
N THR A 244 -8.52 -14.96 1.46
CA THR A 244 -7.23 -15.60 1.73
C THR A 244 -6.51 -15.01 2.95
N VAL A 245 -6.68 -13.69 3.17
CA VAL A 245 -6.15 -13.00 4.34
C VAL A 245 -6.90 -13.41 5.60
N PHE A 246 -8.24 -13.49 5.53
CA PHE A 246 -9.06 -13.84 6.70
C PHE A 246 -8.94 -15.31 7.09
N GLU A 247 -8.71 -16.21 6.15
CA GLU A 247 -8.37 -17.61 6.42
C GLU A 247 -7.04 -17.74 7.16
N ARG A 248 -6.07 -16.90 6.83
CA ARG A 248 -4.77 -16.83 7.53
C ARG A 248 -4.92 -16.22 8.92
N SER A 249 -5.60 -15.09 9.05
CA SER A 249 -5.78 -14.40 10.32
C SER A 249 -6.61 -15.20 11.33
N ALA A 250 -7.56 -16.01 10.86
CA ALA A 250 -8.35 -16.90 11.71
C ALA A 250 -7.52 -17.96 12.47
N ARG A 251 -6.29 -18.22 12.04
CA ARG A 251 -5.35 -19.13 12.72
C ARG A 251 -4.65 -18.48 13.93
N ARG A 252 -4.78 -17.17 14.08
CA ARG A 252 -4.22 -16.41 15.21
C ARG A 252 -5.31 -16.01 16.20
N PRO A 253 -5.04 -16.05 17.51
CA PRO A 253 -5.99 -15.54 18.49
C PRO A 253 -6.18 -14.03 18.32
N LEU A 254 -7.44 -13.58 18.35
CA LEU A 254 -7.74 -12.16 18.41
C LEU A 254 -7.52 -11.67 19.83
N LEU A 255 -6.58 -10.76 20.01
CA LEU A 255 -6.29 -10.14 21.29
C LEU A 255 -7.29 -9.02 21.60
N ASP A 256 -7.60 -8.78 22.87
CA ASP A 256 -8.50 -7.69 23.29
C ASP A 256 -7.91 -6.31 22.98
N ARG A 257 -6.59 -6.18 23.10
CA ARG A 257 -5.85 -4.93 22.86
C ARG A 257 -4.46 -5.23 22.33
N MET A 258 -3.86 -4.22 21.68
CA MET A 258 -2.46 -4.27 21.29
C MET A 258 -1.59 -4.55 22.50
N PRO A 259 -0.68 -5.55 22.45
CA PRO A 259 0.26 -5.80 23.53
C PRO A 259 1.06 -4.54 23.87
N GLY A 260 1.29 -4.32 25.16
CA GLY A 260 2.18 -3.27 25.63
C GLY A 260 3.64 -3.56 25.26
N PRO A 261 4.55 -2.59 25.49
CA PRO A 261 5.96 -2.79 25.24
C PRO A 261 6.47 -3.99 26.04
N ARG A 262 7.13 -4.91 25.37
CA ARG A 262 7.84 -6.00 26.03
C ARG A 262 9.13 -5.42 26.62
N GLY A 263 9.16 -5.22 27.95
CA GLY A 263 10.33 -4.72 28.68
C GLY A 263 10.54 -3.21 28.48
N GLY A 264 10.06 -2.43 29.37
CA GLY A 264 10.13 -1.01 29.71
C GLY A 264 11.06 0.00 29.02
N GLU A 265 11.96 -0.41 28.14
CA GLU A 265 12.92 0.44 27.47
C GLU A 265 12.58 0.61 25.99
N PRO A 266 12.72 1.83 25.41
CA PRO A 266 12.70 2.02 23.98
C PRO A 266 13.80 1.15 23.35
N ALA A 267 13.42 0.21 22.48
CA ALA A 267 14.42 -0.59 21.79
C ALA A 267 15.19 0.28 20.79
N LEU A 268 16.51 0.32 20.94
CA LEU A 268 17.40 0.87 19.91
C LEU A 268 17.70 -0.24 18.91
N VAL A 269 17.34 -0.03 17.65
CA VAL A 269 17.78 -0.90 16.54
C VAL A 269 18.85 -0.15 15.78
N ASP A 270 20.12 -0.53 16.01
CA ASP A 270 21.29 0.11 15.39
C ASP A 270 21.30 1.66 15.52
N GLY A 271 20.87 2.18 16.67
CA GLY A 271 20.82 3.60 16.97
C GLY A 271 19.53 4.31 16.56
N VAL A 272 18.56 3.61 15.98
CA VAL A 272 17.22 4.13 15.70
C VAL A 272 16.30 3.83 16.86
N GLN A 273 15.79 4.86 17.52
CA GLN A 273 14.95 4.71 18.70
C GLN A 273 13.53 4.30 18.31
N GLY A 274 13.04 3.18 18.83
CA GLY A 274 11.69 2.68 18.63
C GLY A 274 10.90 2.53 19.93
N HIS A 275 9.60 2.83 19.87
CA HIS A 275 8.66 2.59 20.95
C HIS A 275 7.78 1.39 20.58
N HIS A 276 7.56 0.43 21.45
CA HIS A 276 6.64 -0.69 21.24
C HIS A 276 6.91 -1.56 19.99
N LEU A 277 7.85 -2.47 20.11
CA LEU A 277 8.07 -3.51 19.11
C LEU A 277 7.00 -4.59 19.22
N THR A 278 6.33 -4.95 18.13
CA THR A 278 5.41 -6.07 18.11
C THR A 278 5.22 -6.69 16.72
N THR A 279 4.96 -7.99 16.69
CA THR A 279 4.35 -8.72 15.57
C THR A 279 2.87 -9.03 15.86
N ASP A 280 2.40 -8.76 17.08
CA ASP A 280 1.06 -9.12 17.54
C ASP A 280 0.06 -8.02 17.18
N LEU A 281 -0.21 -7.87 15.89
CA LEU A 281 -1.13 -6.86 15.38
C LEU A 281 -2.59 -7.36 15.25
N HIS A 282 -2.86 -8.62 15.62
CA HIS A 282 -4.22 -9.18 15.56
C HIS A 282 -4.98 -8.87 16.85
N PHE A 283 -5.32 -7.60 17.03
CA PHE A 283 -6.05 -7.12 18.20
C PHE A 283 -7.35 -6.42 17.79
N GLY A 284 -8.34 -6.59 18.67
CA GLY A 284 -9.64 -5.96 18.55
C GLY A 284 -9.66 -4.52 19.04
N ARG A 285 -10.85 -3.99 19.11
CA ARG A 285 -11.19 -2.72 19.74
C ARG A 285 -12.28 -3.00 20.78
N SER A 286 -12.38 -2.15 21.77
CA SER A 286 -13.53 -2.13 22.71
C SER A 286 -14.48 -1.02 22.26
N PRO A 287 -15.33 -1.24 21.26
CA PRO A 287 -16.25 -0.23 20.74
C PRO A 287 -17.42 -0.04 21.71
N GLU A 288 -17.96 1.18 21.74
CA GLU A 288 -19.21 1.48 22.42
C GLU A 288 -20.38 0.72 21.79
N ASP A 289 -21.49 0.61 22.51
CA ASP A 289 -22.66 -0.16 22.12
C ASP A 289 -23.25 0.28 20.78
N LEU A 290 -23.27 1.57 20.48
CA LEU A 290 -23.69 2.10 19.19
C LEU A 290 -22.85 1.53 18.04
N SER A 291 -21.52 1.49 18.21
CA SER A 291 -20.63 0.94 17.19
C SER A 291 -20.80 -0.58 17.05
N ARG A 292 -20.93 -1.30 18.18
CA ARG A 292 -21.22 -2.75 18.20
C ARG A 292 -22.53 -3.06 17.46
N ALA A 293 -23.58 -2.27 17.73
CA ALA A 293 -24.90 -2.42 17.09
C ALA A 293 -24.82 -2.16 15.58
N ARG A 294 -24.06 -1.14 15.16
CA ARG A 294 -23.82 -0.86 13.74
C ARG A 294 -23.12 -2.01 13.04
N TYR A 295 -22.05 -2.55 13.65
CA TYR A 295 -21.33 -3.68 13.05
C TYR A 295 -22.23 -4.91 12.92
N LYS A 296 -23.04 -5.21 13.93
CA LYS A 296 -23.99 -6.33 13.91
C LYS A 296 -25.10 -6.15 12.86
N ALA A 297 -25.58 -4.91 12.66
CA ALA A 297 -26.70 -4.62 11.77
C ALA A 297 -26.32 -4.65 10.28
N ILE A 298 -25.05 -4.43 9.95
CA ILE A 298 -24.60 -4.39 8.55
C ILE A 298 -24.39 -5.82 8.04
N PRO A 299 -25.14 -6.29 7.03
CA PRO A 299 -25.01 -7.64 6.48
C PRO A 299 -23.69 -7.80 5.69
N GLU A 300 -23.40 -9.03 5.28
CA GLU A 300 -22.30 -9.31 4.35
C GLU A 300 -22.45 -8.46 3.08
N ASN A 301 -21.35 -7.93 2.59
CA ASN A 301 -21.28 -6.99 1.47
C ASN A 301 -21.98 -5.63 1.69
N GLY A 302 -22.68 -5.45 2.81
CA GLY A 302 -23.44 -4.25 3.18
C GLY A 302 -22.56 -3.05 3.54
N ASN A 303 -23.23 -1.94 3.89
CA ASN A 303 -22.60 -0.68 4.28
C ASN A 303 -23.55 0.19 5.12
N ARG A 304 -23.21 1.47 5.34
CA ARG A 304 -24.03 2.41 6.14
C ARG A 304 -25.51 2.52 5.71
N LYS A 305 -25.84 2.21 4.45
CA LYS A 305 -27.22 2.31 3.96
C LYS A 305 -28.14 1.29 4.62
N ASP A 306 -27.57 0.15 5.03
CA ASP A 306 -28.31 -0.92 5.71
C ASP A 306 -28.68 -0.55 7.17
N LEU A 307 -28.18 0.57 7.68
CA LEU A 307 -28.52 1.09 9.00
C LEU A 307 -29.79 1.96 9.02
N ARG A 308 -30.29 2.35 7.86
CA ARG A 308 -31.48 3.20 7.73
C ARG A 308 -32.71 2.48 8.26
N GLY A 309 -33.49 3.14 9.14
CA GLY A 309 -34.67 2.56 9.77
C GLY A 309 -34.42 1.49 10.82
N VAL A 310 -33.14 1.20 11.14
CA VAL A 310 -32.77 0.20 12.13
C VAL A 310 -32.45 0.87 13.47
N HIS A 311 -33.00 0.29 14.54
CA HIS A 311 -32.77 0.70 15.92
C HIS A 311 -32.18 -0.44 16.73
N TYR A 312 -31.58 -0.11 17.88
CA TYR A 312 -31.13 -1.12 18.81
C TYR A 312 -31.52 -0.81 20.26
N ARG A 313 -31.52 -1.84 21.06
CA ARG A 313 -31.63 -1.80 22.52
C ARG A 313 -30.59 -2.72 23.14
N VAL A 314 -30.25 -2.46 24.38
CA VAL A 314 -29.36 -3.35 25.17
C VAL A 314 -30.27 -4.12 26.13
N ASP A 315 -30.19 -5.45 26.09
CA ASP A 315 -30.95 -6.30 27.04
C ASP A 315 -30.30 -6.31 28.44
N ARG A 316 -30.98 -6.94 29.40
CA ARG A 316 -30.50 -7.00 30.81
C ARG A 316 -29.15 -7.71 30.98
N SER A 317 -28.73 -8.49 30.00
CA SER A 317 -27.45 -9.20 29.96
C SER A 317 -26.37 -8.44 29.25
N GLY A 318 -26.63 -7.19 28.77
CA GLY A 318 -25.69 -6.37 28.03
C GLY A 318 -25.57 -6.72 26.54
N ASN A 319 -26.47 -7.55 26.00
CA ASN A 319 -26.44 -7.92 24.58
C ASN A 319 -27.20 -6.88 23.72
N ILE A 320 -26.61 -6.60 22.57
CA ILE A 320 -27.22 -5.76 21.54
C ILE A 320 -28.35 -6.54 20.85
N ARG A 321 -29.54 -5.93 20.81
CA ARG A 321 -30.73 -6.42 20.11
C ARG A 321 -31.14 -5.40 19.05
N LEU A 322 -31.40 -5.87 17.83
CA LEU A 322 -31.78 -5.03 16.69
C LEU A 322 -33.29 -5.07 16.43
N SER A 323 -33.87 -3.96 15.98
CA SER A 323 -35.29 -3.87 15.62
C SER A 323 -35.70 -4.84 14.51
N THR A 324 -34.74 -5.35 13.75
CA THR A 324 -34.92 -6.38 12.71
C THR A 324 -35.03 -7.81 13.28
N GLU A 325 -34.73 -8.04 14.56
CA GLU A 325 -34.78 -9.39 15.21
C GLU A 325 -36.19 -9.85 15.59
N GLY A 326 -37.23 -9.10 15.22
CA GLY A 326 -38.61 -9.53 15.32
C GLY A 326 -39.28 -9.32 16.71
N PRO A 327 -40.19 -10.24 17.13
CA PRO A 327 -41.07 -10.00 18.30
C PRO A 327 -40.33 -9.88 19.63
N GLU A 328 -39.17 -10.51 19.77
CA GLU A 328 -38.36 -10.44 21.00
C GLU A 328 -37.87 -9.02 21.27
N TYR A 329 -37.45 -8.30 20.24
CA TYR A 329 -37.04 -6.90 20.36
C TYR A 329 -38.19 -6.02 20.92
N LYS A 330 -39.44 -6.23 20.46
CA LYS A 330 -40.62 -5.45 20.89
C LYS A 330 -40.94 -5.65 22.37
N ARG A 331 -40.53 -6.76 22.96
CA ARG A 331 -40.74 -7.07 24.39
C ARG A 331 -39.72 -6.41 25.31
N LEU A 332 -38.59 -5.92 24.76
CA LEU A 332 -37.56 -5.26 25.54
C LEU A 332 -38.02 -3.89 26.01
N LYS A 333 -37.81 -3.63 27.31
CA LYS A 333 -38.01 -2.31 27.90
C LYS A 333 -36.66 -1.60 27.98
N GLY A 334 -36.64 -0.27 27.86
CA GLY A 334 -35.45 0.55 27.94
C GLY A 334 -35.31 1.49 26.75
N PRO A 335 -34.24 2.32 26.75
CA PRO A 335 -34.01 3.30 25.70
C PRO A 335 -33.75 2.61 24.35
N GLU A 336 -34.28 3.23 23.31
CA GLU A 336 -34.09 2.82 21.92
C GLU A 336 -33.23 3.83 21.22
N PHE A 337 -32.24 3.35 20.44
CA PHE A 337 -31.28 4.19 19.75
C PHE A 337 -31.26 3.91 18.26
N TYR A 338 -31.27 4.95 17.46
CA TYR A 338 -31.20 4.87 16.01
C TYR A 338 -29.77 4.61 15.53
N LEU A 339 -29.59 3.69 14.57
CA LEU A 339 -28.27 3.28 14.11
C LEU A 339 -27.66 4.19 13.03
N SER A 340 -28.51 4.81 12.21
CA SER A 340 -28.02 5.73 11.19
C SER A 340 -27.81 7.15 11.76
N THR A 341 -27.65 8.11 10.92
CA THR A 341 -27.61 9.54 11.23
C THR A 341 -28.38 10.29 10.16
N GLU A 342 -28.96 11.46 10.50
CA GLU A 342 -29.64 12.31 9.53
C GLU A 342 -28.76 12.62 8.30
N SER A 343 -27.47 12.90 8.53
CA SER A 343 -26.51 13.11 7.44
C SER A 343 -26.33 11.87 6.56
N TRP A 344 -26.36 10.67 7.13
CA TRP A 344 -26.22 9.44 6.33
C TRP A 344 -27.51 9.11 5.57
N ASP A 345 -28.65 9.44 6.12
CA ASP A 345 -29.97 9.17 5.53
C ASP A 345 -30.22 10.09 4.33
N ASN A 346 -29.79 11.35 4.44
CA ASN A 346 -29.97 12.36 3.40
C ASN A 346 -28.89 12.30 2.29
N HIS A 347 -27.85 11.45 2.43
CA HIS A 347 -26.74 11.34 1.47
C HIS A 347 -26.89 10.05 0.63
N ASP A 348 -27.42 10.18 -0.58
CA ASP A 348 -27.44 9.09 -1.57
C ASP A 348 -26.25 9.10 -2.53
N SER A 349 -25.60 10.24 -2.69
CA SER A 349 -24.35 10.44 -3.45
C SER A 349 -23.13 10.42 -2.54
N GLY A 350 -21.96 10.11 -3.09
CA GLY A 350 -20.70 10.08 -2.35
C GLY A 350 -20.22 8.66 -2.04
N SER A 351 -19.21 8.54 -1.17
CA SER A 351 -18.58 7.24 -0.87
C SER A 351 -19.58 6.27 -0.24
N GLY A 352 -20.15 5.39 -1.05
CA GLY A 352 -21.00 4.29 -0.60
C GLY A 352 -20.29 3.25 0.27
N ASP A 353 -18.99 3.43 0.51
CA ASP A 353 -18.16 2.47 1.23
C ASP A 353 -18.05 2.73 2.74
N VAL A 354 -18.57 3.86 3.22
CA VAL A 354 -18.56 4.17 4.66
C VAL A 354 -19.27 3.06 5.44
N MET A 355 -18.66 2.59 6.51
CA MET A 355 -19.12 1.47 7.33
C MET A 355 -19.31 0.16 6.52
N GLY A 356 -18.65 0.02 5.37
CA GLY A 356 -18.81 -1.17 4.53
C GLY A 356 -18.04 -2.37 5.07
N ARG A 357 -18.64 -3.59 4.94
CA ARG A 357 -17.92 -4.85 5.07
C ARG A 357 -17.10 -5.11 3.82
N LEU A 358 -15.86 -5.59 3.97
CA LEU A 358 -15.08 -6.08 2.84
C LEU A 358 -15.82 -7.23 2.15
N ARG A 359 -15.67 -7.32 0.84
CA ARG A 359 -16.29 -8.41 0.05
C ARG A 359 -15.31 -9.58 -0.01
N ALA A 360 -15.68 -10.71 0.61
CA ALA A 360 -14.77 -11.85 0.79
C ALA A 360 -14.12 -12.34 -0.52
N HIS A 361 -14.87 -12.37 -1.61
CA HIS A 361 -14.48 -12.96 -2.90
C HIS A 361 -13.83 -11.97 -3.89
N THR A 362 -13.48 -10.78 -3.43
CA THR A 362 -12.79 -9.76 -4.24
C THR A 362 -11.58 -9.22 -3.50
N PRO A 363 -10.63 -8.58 -4.18
CA PRO A 363 -9.60 -7.80 -3.50
C PRO A 363 -10.23 -6.71 -2.62
N SER A 364 -9.55 -6.37 -1.54
CA SER A 364 -9.91 -5.24 -0.68
C SER A 364 -9.89 -3.92 -1.47
N VAL A 365 -10.66 -2.95 -1.01
CA VAL A 365 -10.43 -1.54 -1.37
C VAL A 365 -9.06 -1.09 -0.84
N THR A 366 -8.58 0.07 -1.30
CA THR A 366 -7.32 0.64 -0.81
C THR A 366 -7.31 0.79 0.70
N ILE A 367 -6.36 0.13 1.38
CA ILE A 367 -6.08 0.33 2.80
C ILE A 367 -5.45 1.72 2.97
N ARG A 368 -6.14 2.59 3.71
CA ARG A 368 -5.70 3.96 4.02
C ARG A 368 -5.13 4.03 5.44
N THR A 369 -4.55 5.16 5.80
CA THR A 369 -3.94 5.38 7.13
C THR A 369 -4.92 5.32 8.31
N GLU A 370 -6.21 5.45 8.06
CA GLU A 370 -7.28 5.38 9.07
C GLU A 370 -8.20 4.17 8.89
N PHE A 371 -7.72 3.07 8.30
CA PHE A 371 -8.52 1.86 8.05
C PHE A 371 -9.16 1.27 9.33
N TYR A 372 -8.61 1.55 10.48
CA TYR A 372 -9.17 1.15 11.77
C TYR A 372 -10.43 1.92 12.17
N LYS A 373 -10.84 2.91 11.36
CA LYS A 373 -12.08 3.69 11.51
C LYS A 373 -13.06 3.29 10.39
N PRO A 374 -14.06 2.45 10.66
CA PRO A 374 -15.04 2.04 9.62
C PRO A 374 -15.79 3.20 8.98
N GLU A 375 -15.91 4.33 9.71
CA GLU A 375 -16.53 5.57 9.22
C GLU A 375 -15.74 6.22 8.08
N LYS A 376 -14.52 5.75 7.80
CA LYS A 376 -13.66 6.28 6.75
C LYS A 376 -13.66 5.44 5.47
N GLY A 377 -14.35 4.28 5.46
CA GLY A 377 -14.39 3.42 4.28
C GLY A 377 -14.99 2.06 4.52
N ARG A 378 -14.69 1.13 3.62
CA ARG A 378 -15.11 -0.26 3.67
C ARG A 378 -14.05 -1.09 4.44
N TYR A 379 -14.13 -1.04 5.77
CA TYR A 379 -13.12 -1.62 6.67
C TYR A 379 -13.71 -2.54 7.76
N LEU A 380 -14.98 -2.94 7.64
CA LEU A 380 -15.51 -4.01 8.47
C LEU A 380 -15.07 -5.37 7.90
N HIS A 381 -14.81 -6.30 8.82
CA HIS A 381 -14.56 -7.70 8.48
C HIS A 381 -15.72 -8.27 7.65
N PRO A 382 -15.48 -9.16 6.68
CA PRO A 382 -16.56 -9.69 5.83
C PRO A 382 -17.73 -10.27 6.60
N THR A 383 -17.46 -11.06 7.63
CA THR A 383 -18.47 -11.81 8.39
C THR A 383 -18.51 -11.47 9.89
N ALA A 384 -17.39 -11.14 10.52
CA ALA A 384 -17.34 -10.80 11.93
C ALA A 384 -17.81 -9.36 12.22
N ASP A 385 -18.44 -9.14 13.37
CA ASP A 385 -19.00 -7.84 13.79
C ASP A 385 -17.92 -6.91 14.36
N ARG A 386 -16.89 -6.67 13.56
CA ARG A 386 -15.75 -5.83 13.93
C ARG A 386 -15.06 -5.20 12.70
N PRO A 387 -14.31 -4.13 12.88
CA PRO A 387 -13.35 -3.67 11.86
C PRO A 387 -12.27 -4.72 11.60
N ILE A 388 -11.57 -4.59 10.47
CA ILE A 388 -10.33 -5.33 10.23
C ILE A 388 -9.28 -4.91 11.26
N THR A 389 -8.43 -5.85 11.65
CA THR A 389 -7.30 -5.60 12.55
C THR A 389 -6.10 -5.02 11.79
N HIS A 390 -5.12 -4.52 12.52
CA HIS A 390 -3.85 -4.06 11.93
C HIS A 390 -3.11 -5.22 11.24
N TYR A 391 -3.18 -6.42 11.81
CA TYR A 391 -2.61 -7.62 11.21
C TYR A 391 -3.25 -7.95 9.85
N GLU A 392 -4.57 -7.97 9.79
CA GLU A 392 -5.32 -8.20 8.55
C GLU A 392 -4.99 -7.12 7.50
N ALA A 393 -4.90 -5.86 7.91
CA ALA A 393 -4.52 -4.77 7.02
C ALA A 393 -3.07 -4.90 6.51
N ALA A 394 -2.13 -5.35 7.34
CA ALA A 394 -0.75 -5.61 6.93
C ALA A 394 -0.67 -6.76 5.92
N LEU A 395 -1.42 -7.85 6.16
CA LEU A 395 -1.51 -8.97 5.22
C LEU A 395 -2.16 -8.56 3.88
N ILE A 396 -3.18 -7.70 3.92
CA ILE A 396 -3.80 -7.14 2.69
C ILE A 396 -2.79 -6.31 1.88
N GLN A 397 -1.83 -5.64 2.52
CA GLN A 397 -0.72 -4.94 1.87
C GLN A 397 0.38 -5.89 1.38
N GLY A 398 0.32 -7.17 1.78
CA GLY A 398 1.29 -8.20 1.40
C GLY A 398 2.50 -8.31 2.34
N PHE A 399 2.48 -7.65 3.51
CA PHE A 399 3.55 -7.82 4.48
C PHE A 399 3.60 -9.24 5.05
N PRO A 400 4.81 -9.77 5.38
CA PRO A 400 4.97 -11.04 6.05
C PRO A 400 4.27 -11.08 7.42
N GLU A 401 3.92 -12.28 7.86
CA GLU A 401 3.25 -12.49 9.15
C GLU A 401 4.13 -12.19 10.37
N ASP A 402 5.43 -12.32 10.20
CA ASP A 402 6.47 -12.08 11.20
C ASP A 402 7.09 -10.69 11.11
N PHE A 403 6.55 -9.82 10.24
CA PHE A 403 7.03 -8.45 10.09
C PHE A 403 6.95 -7.70 11.41
N LYS A 404 8.03 -7.06 11.80
CA LYS A 404 8.16 -6.35 13.07
C LYS A 404 7.69 -4.91 12.92
N TRP A 405 6.88 -4.44 13.86
CA TRP A 405 6.28 -3.11 13.83
C TRP A 405 6.64 -2.32 15.07
N TYR A 406 7.07 -1.09 14.88
CA TYR A 406 7.31 -0.13 15.96
C TYR A 406 6.28 0.98 15.96
N GLY A 407 5.88 1.41 17.16
CA GLY A 407 5.00 2.55 17.35
C GLY A 407 3.67 2.20 17.98
N THR A 408 2.88 3.25 18.23
CA THR A 408 1.49 3.14 18.66
C THR A 408 0.61 2.58 17.54
N LYS A 409 -0.57 2.10 17.91
CA LYS A 409 -1.57 1.62 16.90
C LYS A 409 -1.85 2.62 15.78
N ILE A 410 -1.81 3.93 16.06
CA ILE A 410 -2.04 4.99 15.07
C ILE A 410 -0.82 5.11 14.14
N GLN A 411 0.39 5.10 14.68
CA GLN A 411 1.61 5.16 13.88
C GLN A 411 1.74 3.92 12.98
N ILE A 412 1.48 2.72 13.52
CA ILE A 412 1.49 1.47 12.73
C ILE A 412 0.41 1.51 11.63
N ALA A 413 -0.79 2.01 11.92
CA ALA A 413 -1.82 2.16 10.90
C ALA A 413 -1.41 3.11 9.77
N ARG A 414 -0.69 4.19 10.09
CA ARG A 414 -0.11 5.11 9.08
C ARG A 414 0.96 4.40 8.24
N GLN A 415 1.84 3.65 8.88
CA GLN A 415 2.87 2.86 8.19
C GLN A 415 2.25 1.87 7.20
N ILE A 416 1.25 1.10 7.63
CA ILE A 416 0.53 0.14 6.78
C ILE A 416 -0.19 0.85 5.63
N GLY A 417 -0.93 1.93 5.92
CA GLY A 417 -1.73 2.65 4.93
C GLY A 417 -0.91 3.39 3.86
N ASN A 418 0.28 3.88 4.23
CA ASN A 418 1.19 4.58 3.31
C ASN A 418 2.08 3.62 2.51
N ALA A 419 2.21 2.36 2.91
CA ALA A 419 3.12 1.43 2.28
C ALA A 419 2.80 1.19 0.79
N VAL A 420 3.84 1.02 0.01
CA VAL A 420 3.75 0.38 -1.31
C VAL A 420 3.43 -1.10 -1.08
N PRO A 421 2.41 -1.66 -1.75
CA PRO A 421 2.10 -3.09 -1.63
C PRO A 421 3.29 -3.97 -1.99
N VAL A 422 3.59 -4.94 -1.12
CA VAL A 422 4.81 -5.75 -1.24
C VAL A 422 4.87 -6.49 -2.59
N GLY A 423 3.77 -7.09 -3.06
CA GLY A 423 3.74 -7.80 -4.35
C GLY A 423 4.03 -6.90 -5.55
N LEU A 424 3.57 -5.63 -5.52
CA LEU A 424 3.93 -4.65 -6.55
C LEU A 424 5.42 -4.32 -6.50
N GLY A 425 5.99 -4.16 -5.30
CA GLY A 425 7.43 -3.99 -5.09
C GLY A 425 8.24 -5.17 -5.63
N THR A 426 7.76 -6.41 -5.39
CA THR A 426 8.41 -7.64 -5.90
C THR A 426 8.40 -7.71 -7.43
N ALA A 427 7.29 -7.32 -8.07
CA ALA A 427 7.20 -7.27 -9.52
C ALA A 427 8.17 -6.24 -10.13
N LEU A 428 8.26 -5.05 -9.51
CA LEU A 428 9.23 -4.03 -9.91
C LEU A 428 10.67 -4.50 -9.72
N ALA A 429 10.99 -5.17 -8.61
CA ALA A 429 12.30 -5.76 -8.38
C ALA A 429 12.66 -6.77 -9.49
N GLY A 430 11.72 -7.61 -9.92
CA GLY A 430 11.91 -8.55 -11.01
C GLY A 430 12.24 -7.88 -12.35
N ALA A 431 11.49 -6.83 -12.71
CA ALA A 431 11.74 -6.06 -13.93
C ALA A 431 13.11 -5.37 -13.90
N ILE A 432 13.44 -4.72 -12.78
CA ILE A 432 14.72 -4.03 -12.56
C ILE A 432 15.90 -5.02 -12.61
N HIS A 433 15.78 -6.17 -11.93
CA HIS A 433 16.83 -7.20 -11.96
C HIS A 433 17.07 -7.70 -13.38
N THR A 434 16.00 -8.09 -14.09
CA THR A 434 16.10 -8.59 -15.46
C THR A 434 16.75 -7.57 -16.40
N PHE A 435 16.43 -6.30 -16.21
CA PHE A 435 17.02 -5.22 -16.98
C PHE A 435 18.49 -5.01 -16.63
N LEU A 436 18.84 -4.79 -15.35
CA LEU A 436 20.18 -4.47 -14.92
C LEU A 436 21.17 -5.62 -15.11
N ALA A 437 20.71 -6.89 -15.04
CA ALA A 437 21.56 -8.05 -15.31
C ALA A 437 22.16 -8.06 -16.73
N ARG A 438 21.61 -7.30 -17.67
CA ARG A 438 22.17 -7.13 -19.03
C ARG A 438 23.18 -5.96 -19.12
N HIS A 439 23.28 -5.15 -18.04
CA HIS A 439 24.10 -3.93 -18.00
C HIS A 439 25.11 -3.94 -16.83
N MET A 440 25.38 -5.14 -16.25
CA MET A 440 26.36 -5.36 -15.17
C MET A 440 27.65 -6.05 -15.70
#